data_2ece07de126231c58dc1032b858ed272
#
_entry.id   2ece07de126231c58dc1032b858ed272
#
_cell.length_a   1.000
_cell.length_b   1.000
_cell.length_c   1.000
_cell.angle_alpha   90.00
_cell.angle_beta   90.00
_cell.angle_gamma   90.00
#
_symmetry.space_group_name_H-M   'P 1'
#
loop_
_entity.id
_entity.type
_entity.pdbx_description
1 polymer ?
#
loop_
_entity_poly.entity_id
_entity_poly.type
_entity_poly.pdbx_seq_one_letter_code
_entity_poly.pdbx_strand_id
1 'polypeptide(L)'
;PRCLMQTICSDKTLSSFREFPLLPMFSKKELKILRDGAEKIREIEGKLTVLEQKYPECAVMALDSDMSVPAKEGKPEKESDLMKFPAFEGKDLDGGKVKSDKLFSGNSVTVVNFWFTTCSPCVGELGELDKLNRQLAEKGGAVVGVNTFTLDGDKTAISEAKEILEKKKAFYRNIWFASDSEAGKFTSGIYSYPTTYVVDGNGNIVGEPIVGAITGKKQAEKLQELI
;
A
#
# COMPACT_ATOMS: atom_id res chain seq x y z
N PRO A 1 -9.84 -8.77 7.42
CA PRO A 1 -9.10 -8.56 8.67
C PRO A 1 -9.73 -7.52 9.60
N ARG A 2 -10.35 -6.44 9.07
CA ARG A 2 -11.10 -5.45 9.89
C ARG A 2 -12.23 -6.09 10.70
N CYS A 3 -12.91 -7.09 10.14
CA CYS A 3 -14.02 -7.74 10.81
C CYS A 3 -13.61 -8.53 12.07
N LEU A 4 -12.42 -9.14 12.08
CA LEU A 4 -11.91 -9.87 13.25
C LEU A 4 -11.46 -8.93 14.38
N MET A 5 -10.85 -7.79 14.05
CA MET A 5 -10.43 -6.80 15.05
C MET A 5 -11.63 -6.06 15.67
N GLN A 6 -12.65 -5.71 14.89
CA GLN A 6 -13.88 -5.13 15.45
C GLN A 6 -14.63 -6.08 16.38
N THR A 7 -14.57 -7.39 16.13
CA THR A 7 -15.19 -8.39 17.00
C THR A 7 -14.43 -8.56 18.32
N ILE A 8 -13.12 -8.28 18.34
CA ILE A 8 -12.29 -8.38 19.56
C ILE A 8 -12.40 -7.13 20.44
N CYS A 9 -12.77 -5.98 19.89
CA CYS A 9 -12.82 -4.69 20.59
C CYS A 9 -14.20 -4.30 21.16
N SER A 10 -15.28 -5.06 20.92
CA SER A 10 -16.57 -4.75 21.56
C SER A 10 -16.56 -5.16 23.03
N ASP A 11 -17.02 -4.26 23.93
CA ASP A 11 -17.05 -4.48 25.39
C ASP A 11 -17.74 -5.79 25.83
N LYS A 12 -18.69 -6.28 25.04
CA LYS A 12 -19.37 -7.56 25.30
C LYS A 12 -18.50 -8.78 25.01
N THR A 13 -17.51 -8.66 24.09
CA THR A 13 -16.65 -9.78 23.69
C THR A 13 -15.47 -9.96 24.65
N LEU A 14 -15.00 -8.89 25.30
CA LEU A 14 -13.91 -8.95 26.27
C LEU A 14 -14.31 -9.48 27.64
N SER A 15 -15.58 -9.32 28.04
CA SER A 15 -16.11 -9.96 29.23
C SER A 15 -16.25 -11.48 29.05
N SER A 16 -16.53 -11.94 27.81
CA SER A 16 -16.62 -13.37 27.49
C SER A 16 -15.26 -14.04 27.27
N PHE A 17 -14.19 -13.27 27.02
CA PHE A 17 -12.81 -13.81 26.93
C PHE A 17 -12.29 -14.39 28.27
N ARG A 18 -12.96 -14.14 29.38
CA ARG A 18 -12.65 -14.80 30.66
C ARG A 18 -13.02 -16.30 30.72
N GLU A 19 -13.85 -16.78 29.78
CA GLU A 19 -14.42 -18.13 29.81
C GLU A 19 -14.14 -18.98 28.55
N PHE A 20 -13.35 -18.52 27.59
CA PHE A 20 -13.06 -19.30 26.37
C PHE A 20 -11.92 -20.32 26.59
N PRO A 21 -12.12 -21.61 26.21
CA PRO A 21 -11.14 -22.68 26.40
C PRO A 21 -9.95 -22.65 25.39
N LEU A 22 -9.65 -21.50 24.80
CA LEU A 22 -8.47 -21.28 23.92
C LEU A 22 -7.18 -20.99 24.69
N LEU A 23 -7.24 -21.00 26.01
CA LEU A 23 -6.11 -20.72 26.90
C LEU A 23 -4.94 -21.73 26.84
N PRO A 24 -5.08 -22.98 26.37
CA PRO A 24 -3.92 -23.87 26.28
C PRO A 24 -2.97 -23.58 25.09
N MET A 25 -3.37 -22.73 24.13
CA MET A 25 -2.55 -22.44 22.94
C MET A 25 -1.51 -21.32 23.16
N PHE A 26 -1.64 -20.53 24.22
CA PHE A 26 -0.75 -19.41 24.49
C PHE A 26 -0.04 -19.55 25.84
N SER A 27 1.24 -19.25 25.88
CA SER A 27 2.00 -19.17 27.12
C SER A 27 1.53 -17.99 27.97
N LYS A 28 1.78 -18.04 29.31
CA LYS A 28 1.46 -16.93 30.21
C LYS A 28 2.10 -15.59 29.79
N LYS A 29 3.26 -15.65 29.12
CA LYS A 29 3.96 -14.47 28.62
C LYS A 29 3.26 -13.87 27.40
N GLU A 30 2.80 -14.69 26.48
CA GLU A 30 2.03 -14.25 25.30
C GLU A 30 0.68 -13.69 25.70
N LEU A 31 -0.02 -14.32 26.64
CA LEU A 31 -1.28 -13.81 27.19
C LEU A 31 -1.11 -12.45 27.86
N LYS A 32 0.03 -12.21 28.53
CA LYS A 32 0.33 -10.89 29.12
C LYS A 32 0.51 -9.85 28.02
N ILE A 33 1.28 -10.15 26.96
CA ILE A 33 1.50 -9.23 25.83
C ILE A 33 0.16 -8.88 25.16
N LEU A 34 -0.73 -9.87 24.96
CA LEU A 34 -2.05 -9.65 24.37
C LEU A 34 -2.93 -8.75 25.26
N ARG A 35 -2.91 -8.92 26.59
CA ARG A 35 -3.65 -8.06 27.52
C ARG A 35 -3.12 -6.64 27.54
N ASP A 36 -1.80 -6.48 27.63
CA ASP A 36 -1.15 -5.16 27.62
C ASP A 36 -1.40 -4.42 26.28
N GLY A 37 -1.47 -5.17 25.18
CA GLY A 37 -1.86 -4.66 23.87
C GLY A 37 -3.32 -4.22 23.82
N ALA A 38 -4.23 -5.02 24.35
CA ALA A 38 -5.66 -4.70 24.39
C ALA A 38 -5.96 -3.46 25.27
N GLU A 39 -5.22 -3.28 26.37
CA GLU A 39 -5.35 -2.08 27.22
C GLU A 39 -4.91 -0.81 26.47
N LYS A 40 -3.79 -0.88 25.75
CA LYS A 40 -3.33 0.23 24.91
C LYS A 40 -4.31 0.60 23.80
N ILE A 41 -4.93 -0.40 23.17
CA ILE A 41 -5.95 -0.17 22.14
C ILE A 41 -7.14 0.57 22.74
N ARG A 42 -7.65 0.16 23.90
CA ARG A 42 -8.76 0.86 24.59
C ARG A 42 -8.39 2.29 24.97
N GLU A 43 -7.17 2.53 25.42
CA GLU A 43 -6.71 3.89 25.73
C GLU A 43 -6.72 4.78 24.47
N ILE A 44 -6.27 4.26 23.34
CA ILE A 44 -6.27 4.96 22.06
C ILE A 44 -7.71 5.21 21.57
N GLU A 45 -8.58 4.21 21.65
CA GLU A 45 -10.00 4.34 21.28
C GLU A 45 -10.72 5.38 22.15
N GLY A 46 -10.42 5.41 23.46
CA GLY A 46 -10.94 6.45 24.34
C GLY A 46 -10.47 7.87 23.95
N LYS A 47 -9.21 8.02 23.58
CA LYS A 47 -8.69 9.29 23.07
C LYS A 47 -9.31 9.68 21.72
N LEU A 48 -9.55 8.69 20.84
CA LEU A 48 -10.21 8.92 19.57
C LEU A 48 -11.65 9.42 19.77
N THR A 49 -12.42 8.79 20.64
CA THR A 49 -13.79 9.20 20.95
C THR A 49 -13.85 10.64 21.48
N VAL A 50 -12.89 11.04 22.32
CA VAL A 50 -12.80 12.43 22.80
C VAL A 50 -12.46 13.40 21.67
N LEU A 51 -11.58 13.01 20.75
CA LEU A 51 -11.25 13.81 19.58
C LEU A 51 -12.42 13.94 18.59
N GLU A 52 -13.15 12.86 18.35
CA GLU A 52 -14.36 12.86 17.52
C GLU A 52 -15.45 13.75 18.09
N GLN A 53 -15.62 13.76 19.42
CA GLN A 53 -16.55 14.70 20.08
C GLN A 53 -16.09 16.17 19.97
N LYS A 54 -14.77 16.41 19.97
CA LYS A 54 -14.20 17.75 19.89
C LYS A 54 -14.17 18.28 18.44
N TYR A 55 -14.07 17.40 17.46
CA TYR A 55 -14.00 17.70 16.04
C TYR A 55 -14.99 16.85 15.25
N PRO A 56 -16.31 17.09 15.40
CA PRO A 56 -17.35 16.27 14.78
C PRO A 56 -17.28 16.29 13.25
N GLU A 57 -16.71 17.32 12.65
CA GLU A 57 -16.47 17.43 11.23
C GLU A 57 -15.50 16.35 10.69
N CYS A 58 -14.59 15.85 11.54
CA CYS A 58 -13.67 14.77 11.16
C CYS A 58 -14.33 13.39 11.24
N ALA A 59 -15.35 13.21 12.07
CA ALA A 59 -16.08 11.94 12.21
C ALA A 59 -17.00 11.66 11.02
N VAL A 60 -17.54 12.70 10.39
CA VAL A 60 -18.42 12.58 9.21
C VAL A 60 -17.65 12.09 7.99
N MET A 61 -16.36 12.46 7.86
CA MET A 61 -15.51 11.99 6.77
C MET A 61 -15.19 10.49 6.82
N ALA A 62 -15.38 9.83 7.96
CA ALA A 62 -15.07 8.41 8.14
C ALA A 62 -16.27 7.49 7.81
N LEU A 63 -17.48 8.02 7.66
CA LEU A 63 -18.72 7.25 7.46
C LEU A 63 -19.25 7.28 6.02
N ASP A 64 -18.86 8.24 5.21
CA ASP A 64 -19.20 8.27 3.79
C ASP A 64 -18.14 7.51 2.99
N SER A 65 -18.40 6.23 2.79
CA SER A 65 -17.69 5.41 1.80
C SER A 65 -18.06 5.78 0.34
N ASP A 66 -18.75 6.89 0.17
CA ASP A 66 -19.05 7.52 -1.12
C ASP A 66 -18.46 8.94 -1.13
N MET A 67 -17.15 9.02 -0.89
CA MET A 67 -16.41 10.23 -1.23
C MET A 67 -16.16 10.28 -2.73
N SER A 68 -17.21 10.55 -3.47
CA SER A 68 -17.09 11.35 -4.67
C SER A 68 -16.78 12.79 -4.22
N VAL A 69 -15.51 13.08 -4.01
CA VAL A 69 -15.03 14.46 -4.11
C VAL A 69 -15.54 14.93 -5.48
N PRO A 70 -16.30 16.05 -5.58
CA PRO A 70 -16.71 16.54 -6.88
C PRO A 70 -15.42 16.75 -7.67
N ALA A 71 -15.16 15.87 -8.63
CA ALA A 71 -14.12 16.04 -9.59
C ALA A 71 -14.43 17.38 -10.27
N LYS A 72 -13.65 18.42 -9.94
CA LYS A 72 -13.53 19.52 -10.88
C LYS A 72 -12.91 18.90 -12.12
N GLU A 73 -13.75 18.65 -13.11
CA GLU A 73 -13.31 18.41 -14.47
C GLU A 73 -12.58 19.65 -14.94
N GLY A 74 -11.30 19.68 -14.65
CA GLY A 74 -10.33 20.62 -15.15
C GLY A 74 -9.08 19.82 -15.47
N LYS A 75 -8.79 19.63 -16.76
CA LYS A 75 -7.43 19.30 -17.17
C LYS A 75 -6.50 20.26 -16.42
N PRO A 76 -5.43 19.77 -15.78
CA PRO A 76 -4.46 20.67 -15.17
C PRO A 76 -3.91 21.58 -16.28
N GLU A 77 -4.21 22.87 -16.18
CA GLU A 77 -3.84 23.86 -17.19
C GLU A 77 -2.38 24.27 -17.13
N LYS A 78 -1.62 23.76 -16.11
CA LYS A 78 -0.18 24.03 -15.96
C LYS A 78 0.53 22.84 -15.36
N GLU A 79 1.67 22.48 -15.92
CA GLU A 79 2.62 21.45 -15.45
C GLU A 79 3.05 21.66 -13.99
N SER A 80 2.89 22.88 -13.44
CA SER A 80 3.18 23.25 -12.04
C SER A 80 2.20 22.67 -11.01
N ASP A 81 1.03 22.17 -11.42
CA ASP A 81 -0.03 21.71 -10.52
C ASP A 81 -0.04 20.17 -10.37
N LEU A 82 0.83 19.48 -11.09
CA LEU A 82 0.95 18.02 -11.01
C LEU A 82 1.76 17.62 -9.77
N MET A 83 1.22 16.66 -9.01
CA MET A 83 1.94 16.09 -7.87
C MET A 83 3.12 15.26 -8.38
N LYS A 84 4.33 15.58 -7.94
CA LYS A 84 5.52 14.80 -8.22
C LYS A 84 5.57 13.54 -7.36
N PHE A 85 5.95 12.43 -7.98
CA PHE A 85 6.35 11.26 -7.21
C PHE A 85 7.64 11.59 -6.42
N PRO A 86 7.73 11.25 -5.13
CA PRO A 86 8.90 11.61 -4.33
C PRO A 86 10.20 11.06 -4.88
N ALA A 87 11.25 11.86 -4.82
CA ALA A 87 12.57 11.45 -5.27
C ALA A 87 13.14 10.34 -4.35
N PHE A 88 13.83 9.37 -4.94
CA PHE A 88 14.52 8.33 -4.21
C PHE A 88 15.79 7.86 -4.89
N GLU A 89 16.72 7.39 -4.07
CA GLU A 89 17.81 6.51 -4.46
C GLU A 89 17.61 5.18 -3.73
N GLY A 90 17.64 4.10 -4.48
CA GLY A 90 17.36 2.78 -3.95
C GLY A 90 18.08 1.68 -4.72
N LYS A 91 17.61 0.46 -4.55
CA LYS A 91 18.12 -0.71 -5.27
C LYS A 91 16.94 -1.58 -5.71
N ASP A 92 17.15 -2.38 -6.74
CA ASP A 92 16.28 -3.51 -7.01
C ASP A 92 16.61 -4.69 -6.06
N LEU A 93 15.79 -5.73 -6.12
CA LEU A 93 15.95 -6.89 -5.25
C LEU A 93 17.25 -7.68 -5.52
N ASP A 94 17.91 -7.44 -6.67
CA ASP A 94 19.20 -8.04 -7.03
C ASP A 94 20.40 -7.16 -6.65
N GLY A 95 20.14 -5.98 -6.07
CA GLY A 95 21.15 -5.04 -5.60
C GLY A 95 21.57 -3.99 -6.63
N GLY A 96 20.96 -3.98 -7.80
CA GLY A 96 21.16 -2.98 -8.84
C GLY A 96 20.66 -1.60 -8.38
N LYS A 97 21.48 -0.55 -8.55
CA LYS A 97 21.13 0.82 -8.16
C LYS A 97 19.98 1.36 -8.99
N VAL A 98 19.05 2.04 -8.35
CA VAL A 98 17.90 2.70 -8.97
C VAL A 98 17.80 4.12 -8.45
N LYS A 99 17.60 5.08 -9.34
CA LYS A 99 17.29 6.47 -9.03
C LYS A 99 15.99 6.87 -9.71
N SER A 100 15.13 7.56 -8.98
CA SER A 100 13.81 7.96 -9.47
C SER A 100 13.86 8.76 -10.78
N ASP A 101 14.78 9.72 -10.88
CA ASP A 101 14.96 10.56 -12.06
C ASP A 101 15.26 9.73 -13.32
N LYS A 102 16.18 8.78 -13.21
CA LYS A 102 16.54 7.88 -14.32
C LYS A 102 15.46 6.83 -14.61
N LEU A 103 14.77 6.39 -13.58
CA LEU A 103 13.68 5.43 -13.72
C LEU A 103 12.54 6.06 -14.53
N PHE A 104 12.10 7.24 -14.15
CA PHE A 104 10.97 7.90 -14.82
C PHE A 104 11.37 8.46 -16.19
N SER A 105 12.48 9.17 -16.30
CA SER A 105 12.93 9.72 -17.59
C SER A 105 13.30 8.66 -18.63
N GLY A 106 13.58 7.45 -18.20
CA GLY A 106 13.85 6.30 -19.08
C GLY A 106 12.59 5.63 -19.63
N ASN A 107 11.40 6.02 -19.17
CA ASN A 107 10.13 5.44 -19.58
C ASN A 107 9.13 6.54 -19.97
N SER A 108 8.31 6.27 -20.98
CA SER A 108 7.18 7.15 -21.33
C SER A 108 6.13 7.21 -20.22
N VAL A 109 5.92 6.08 -19.55
CA VAL A 109 5.05 5.90 -18.41
C VAL A 109 5.61 4.80 -17.49
N THR A 110 5.52 5.00 -16.18
CA THR A 110 5.89 4.01 -15.18
C THR A 110 4.70 3.73 -14.27
N VAL A 111 4.28 2.48 -14.22
CA VAL A 111 3.26 2.01 -13.27
C VAL A 111 3.96 1.55 -12.00
N VAL A 112 3.76 2.25 -10.88
CA VAL A 112 4.37 1.94 -9.59
C VAL A 112 3.34 1.27 -8.69
N ASN A 113 3.54 -0.02 -8.40
CA ASN A 113 2.62 -0.82 -7.58
C ASN A 113 3.21 -1.07 -6.20
N PHE A 114 2.48 -0.71 -5.16
CA PHE A 114 2.83 -0.95 -3.77
C PHE A 114 2.14 -2.21 -3.25
N TRP A 115 2.92 -3.13 -2.69
CA TRP A 115 2.45 -4.42 -2.24
C TRP A 115 3.25 -4.94 -1.03
N PHE A 116 2.83 -6.07 -0.45
CA PHE A 116 3.63 -6.81 0.54
C PHE A 116 3.33 -8.32 0.49
N THR A 117 4.25 -9.14 1.01
CA THR A 117 4.28 -10.60 0.81
C THR A 117 3.07 -11.34 1.38
N THR A 118 2.48 -10.85 2.47
CA THR A 118 1.29 -11.47 3.11
C THR A 118 -0.05 -10.89 2.64
N CYS A 119 -0.04 -9.96 1.69
CA CYS A 119 -1.24 -9.38 1.10
C CYS A 119 -1.80 -10.28 -0.01
N SER A 120 -2.80 -11.09 0.27
CA SER A 120 -3.39 -12.02 -0.71
C SER A 120 -3.83 -11.36 -2.02
N PRO A 121 -4.59 -10.23 -2.04
CA PRO A 121 -4.96 -9.58 -3.29
C PRO A 121 -3.75 -9.03 -4.05
N CYS A 122 -2.72 -8.52 -3.34
CA CYS A 122 -1.50 -8.06 -3.98
C CYS A 122 -0.76 -9.20 -4.69
N VAL A 123 -0.56 -10.32 -3.99
CA VAL A 123 0.09 -11.51 -4.55
C VAL A 123 -0.75 -12.11 -5.69
N GLY A 124 -2.05 -11.93 -5.65
CA GLY A 124 -2.98 -12.38 -6.69
C GLY A 124 -2.79 -11.67 -8.03
N GLU A 125 -2.38 -10.40 -8.04
CA GLU A 125 -2.26 -9.60 -9.26
C GLU A 125 -0.86 -9.58 -9.89
N LEU A 126 0.19 -10.11 -9.21
CA LEU A 126 1.58 -10.03 -9.67
C LEU A 126 1.79 -10.54 -11.11
N GLY A 127 1.11 -11.62 -11.48
CA GLY A 127 1.17 -12.17 -12.84
C GLY A 127 0.54 -11.26 -13.89
N GLU A 128 -0.53 -10.53 -13.55
CA GLU A 128 -1.14 -9.55 -14.44
C GLU A 128 -0.28 -8.29 -14.58
N LEU A 129 0.36 -7.86 -13.49
CA LEU A 129 1.35 -6.77 -13.53
C LEU A 129 2.55 -7.12 -14.43
N ASP A 130 2.99 -8.37 -14.43
CA ASP A 130 4.06 -8.81 -15.31
C ASP A 130 3.64 -8.82 -16.79
N LYS A 131 2.40 -9.23 -17.09
CA LYS A 131 1.84 -9.11 -18.44
C LYS A 131 1.75 -7.65 -18.88
N LEU A 132 1.26 -6.78 -18.01
CA LEU A 132 1.21 -5.34 -18.25
C LEU A 132 2.61 -4.77 -18.51
N ASN A 133 3.60 -5.17 -17.72
CA ASN A 133 4.98 -4.74 -17.90
C ASN A 133 5.50 -5.06 -19.30
N ARG A 134 5.22 -6.28 -19.80
CA ARG A 134 5.62 -6.65 -21.17
C ARG A 134 4.93 -5.80 -22.23
N GLN A 135 3.64 -5.55 -22.06
CA GLN A 135 2.88 -4.68 -23.00
C GLN A 135 3.37 -3.23 -22.98
N LEU A 136 3.67 -2.70 -21.79
CA LEU A 136 4.20 -1.34 -21.66
C LEU A 136 5.63 -1.23 -22.23
N ALA A 137 6.46 -2.25 -22.05
CA ALA A 137 7.84 -2.25 -22.57
C ALA A 137 7.88 -2.08 -24.10
N GLU A 138 6.90 -2.62 -24.83
CA GLU A 138 6.76 -2.43 -26.29
C GLU A 138 6.49 -0.97 -26.68
N LYS A 139 5.98 -0.17 -25.74
CA LYS A 139 5.65 1.25 -25.91
C LYS A 139 6.61 2.19 -25.15
N GLY A 140 7.71 1.65 -24.63
CA GLY A 140 8.68 2.41 -23.85
C GLY A 140 8.25 2.74 -22.43
N GLY A 141 7.29 2.01 -21.88
CA GLY A 141 6.87 2.12 -20.48
C GLY A 141 7.33 0.93 -19.63
N ALA A 142 7.07 0.97 -18.32
CA ALA A 142 7.43 -0.12 -17.41
C ALA A 142 6.46 -0.23 -16.23
N VAL A 143 6.44 -1.42 -15.61
CA VAL A 143 5.87 -1.63 -14.26
C VAL A 143 7.02 -1.76 -13.27
N VAL A 144 6.88 -1.16 -12.10
CA VAL A 144 7.82 -1.26 -10.99
C VAL A 144 7.05 -1.60 -9.72
N GLY A 145 7.47 -2.64 -9.01
CA GLY A 145 6.92 -3.01 -7.71
C GLY A 145 7.72 -2.38 -6.57
N VAL A 146 7.04 -1.98 -5.52
CA VAL A 146 7.63 -1.61 -4.24
C VAL A 146 7.02 -2.51 -3.17
N ASN A 147 7.78 -3.50 -2.70
CA ASN A 147 7.34 -4.28 -1.56
C ASN A 147 7.69 -3.53 -0.28
N THR A 148 6.67 -3.17 0.51
CA THR A 148 6.87 -2.32 1.70
C THR A 148 7.63 -3.01 2.83
N PHE A 149 7.72 -4.35 2.83
CA PHE A 149 8.53 -5.09 3.79
C PHE A 149 10.02 -5.10 3.43
N THR A 150 10.37 -4.84 2.16
CA THR A 150 11.76 -4.82 1.69
C THR A 150 12.44 -3.46 1.88
N LEU A 151 11.74 -2.45 2.39
CA LEU A 151 12.34 -1.14 2.70
C LEU A 151 13.57 -1.32 3.59
N ASP A 152 14.51 -0.39 3.50
CA ASP A 152 15.83 -0.43 4.17
C ASP A 152 16.71 -1.64 3.76
N GLY A 153 16.26 -2.44 2.81
CA GLY A 153 17.00 -3.58 2.31
C GLY A 153 16.98 -4.80 3.23
N ASP A 154 15.85 -5.03 3.94
CA ASP A 154 15.68 -6.21 4.77
C ASP A 154 15.89 -7.49 3.94
N LYS A 155 16.93 -8.24 4.28
CA LYS A 155 17.36 -9.41 3.50
C LYS A 155 16.36 -10.56 3.54
N THR A 156 15.67 -10.73 4.67
CA THR A 156 14.66 -11.79 4.84
C THR A 156 13.45 -11.46 3.99
N ALA A 157 12.94 -10.24 4.09
CA ALA A 157 11.80 -9.78 3.29
C ALA A 157 12.13 -9.77 1.78
N ILE A 158 13.36 -9.43 1.38
CA ILE A 158 13.81 -9.51 -0.01
C ILE A 158 13.79 -10.96 -0.51
N SER A 159 14.27 -11.92 0.31
CA SER A 159 14.25 -13.35 -0.07
C SER A 159 12.81 -13.84 -0.25
N GLU A 160 11.93 -13.53 0.71
CA GLU A 160 10.51 -13.90 0.64
C GLU A 160 9.80 -13.28 -0.57
N ALA A 161 10.07 -12.00 -0.86
CA ALA A 161 9.52 -11.32 -2.01
C ALA A 161 9.94 -11.99 -3.33
N LYS A 162 11.22 -12.32 -3.47
CA LYS A 162 11.74 -13.05 -4.64
C LYS A 162 11.08 -14.40 -4.84
N GLU A 163 10.94 -15.19 -3.78
CA GLU A 163 10.27 -16.49 -3.85
C GLU A 163 8.81 -16.37 -4.33
N ILE A 164 8.09 -15.35 -3.85
CA ILE A 164 6.71 -15.11 -4.27
C ILE A 164 6.65 -14.66 -5.74
N LEU A 165 7.51 -13.74 -6.13
CA LEU A 165 7.60 -13.26 -7.52
C LEU A 165 7.90 -14.42 -8.48
N GLU A 166 8.85 -15.29 -8.13
CA GLU A 166 9.17 -16.49 -8.91
C GLU A 166 7.99 -17.46 -9.02
N LYS A 167 7.33 -17.79 -7.90
CA LYS A 167 6.13 -18.62 -7.86
C LYS A 167 4.99 -18.07 -8.72
N LYS A 168 4.89 -16.74 -8.81
CA LYS A 168 3.88 -16.04 -9.62
C LYS A 168 4.33 -15.76 -11.05
N LYS A 169 5.57 -16.12 -11.40
CA LYS A 169 6.19 -15.85 -12.72
C LYS A 169 6.15 -14.37 -13.06
N ALA A 170 6.39 -13.53 -12.05
CA ALA A 170 6.40 -12.08 -12.15
C ALA A 170 7.86 -11.60 -12.14
N PHE A 171 8.35 -11.17 -13.31
CA PHE A 171 9.76 -10.82 -13.53
C PHE A 171 9.98 -9.32 -13.72
N TYR A 172 8.93 -8.51 -13.60
CA TYR A 172 9.07 -7.06 -13.63
C TYR A 172 9.87 -6.55 -12.43
N ARG A 173 10.51 -5.42 -12.59
CA ARG A 173 11.44 -4.87 -11.62
C ARG A 173 10.73 -4.54 -10.32
N ASN A 174 11.26 -5.04 -9.21
CA ASN A 174 10.86 -4.66 -7.86
C ASN A 174 12.02 -3.95 -7.18
N ILE A 175 11.72 -2.86 -6.46
CA ILE A 175 12.72 -1.97 -5.87
C ILE A 175 12.43 -1.73 -4.39
N TRP A 176 13.45 -1.26 -3.70
CA TRP A 176 13.36 -0.77 -2.33
C TRP A 176 14.23 0.49 -2.15
N PHE A 177 13.92 1.28 -1.16
CA PHE A 177 14.62 2.49 -0.77
C PHE A 177 14.54 2.65 0.76
N ALA A 178 15.24 3.64 1.32
CA ALA A 178 15.24 3.90 2.75
C ALA A 178 13.86 4.38 3.23
N SER A 179 13.39 3.83 4.36
CA SER A 179 12.08 4.15 4.94
C SER A 179 11.98 5.59 5.44
N ASP A 180 13.11 6.21 5.80
CA ASP A 180 13.21 7.60 6.24
C ASP A 180 13.34 8.61 5.08
N SER A 181 13.52 8.13 3.84
CA SER A 181 13.53 8.96 2.64
C SER A 181 12.15 9.60 2.36
N GLU A 182 12.10 10.57 1.46
CA GLU A 182 10.82 11.18 1.04
C GLU A 182 9.87 10.12 0.44
N ALA A 183 10.38 9.20 -0.39
CA ALA A 183 9.59 8.10 -0.93
C ALA A 183 9.19 7.09 0.15
N GLY A 184 10.03 6.85 1.18
CA GLY A 184 9.69 6.03 2.33
C GLY A 184 8.55 6.62 3.16
N LYS A 185 8.60 7.92 3.42
CA LYS A 185 7.52 8.65 4.10
C LYS A 185 6.22 8.67 3.29
N PHE A 186 6.32 8.85 1.97
CA PHE A 186 5.18 8.71 1.06
C PHE A 186 4.56 7.30 1.15
N THR A 187 5.40 6.26 1.13
CA THR A 187 4.97 4.86 1.24
C THR A 187 4.25 4.61 2.57
N SER A 188 4.71 5.20 3.67
CA SER A 188 4.07 5.06 4.99
C SER A 188 2.68 5.72 5.06
N GLY A 189 2.37 6.63 4.14
CA GLY A 189 1.05 7.23 3.98
C GLY A 189 0.06 6.35 3.20
N ILE A 190 0.47 5.19 2.69
CA ILE A 190 -0.42 4.28 1.95
C ILE A 190 -1.11 3.35 2.94
N TYR A 191 -2.41 3.52 3.12
CA TYR A 191 -3.21 2.77 4.12
C TYR A 191 -3.93 1.55 3.55
N SER A 192 -3.96 1.38 2.22
CA SER A 192 -4.68 0.30 1.56
C SER A 192 -3.79 -0.37 0.53
N TYR A 193 -3.87 -1.70 0.43
CA TYR A 193 -3.03 -2.47 -0.49
C TYR A 193 -3.86 -3.50 -1.27
N PRO A 194 -3.49 -3.74 -2.56
CA PRO A 194 -2.46 -3.01 -3.30
C PRO A 194 -2.91 -1.59 -3.65
N THR A 195 -1.95 -0.69 -3.84
CA THR A 195 -2.18 0.64 -4.40
C THR A 195 -1.20 0.87 -5.55
N THR A 196 -1.71 1.38 -6.66
CA THR A 196 -0.94 1.59 -7.88
C THR A 196 -1.00 3.06 -8.29
N TYR A 197 0.16 3.64 -8.59
CA TYR A 197 0.32 4.97 -9.16
C TYR A 197 0.80 4.87 -10.61
N VAL A 198 0.35 5.79 -11.44
CA VAL A 198 0.89 6.00 -12.78
C VAL A 198 1.75 7.25 -12.76
N VAL A 199 2.97 7.18 -13.28
CA VAL A 199 3.95 8.27 -13.26
C VAL A 199 4.45 8.50 -14.68
N ASP A 200 4.45 9.75 -15.13
CA ASP A 200 4.97 10.13 -16.45
C ASP A 200 6.51 10.19 -16.51
N GLY A 201 7.06 10.40 -17.68
CA GLY A 201 8.51 10.53 -17.91
C GLY A 201 9.17 11.71 -17.19
N ASN A 202 8.39 12.68 -16.72
CA ASN A 202 8.85 13.82 -15.92
C ASN A 202 8.78 13.57 -14.40
N GLY A 203 8.28 12.39 -13.98
CA GLY A 203 8.09 12.03 -12.58
C GLY A 203 6.82 12.60 -11.97
N ASN A 204 5.87 13.06 -12.76
CA ASN A 204 4.58 13.53 -12.26
C ASN A 204 3.62 12.34 -12.10
N ILE A 205 2.86 12.34 -11.02
CA ILE A 205 1.76 11.39 -10.82
C ILE A 205 0.62 11.77 -11.75
N VAL A 206 0.17 10.80 -12.55
CA VAL A 206 -0.93 10.97 -13.51
C VAL A 206 -2.22 10.45 -12.88
N GLY A 207 -3.16 11.35 -12.68
CA GLY A 207 -4.46 11.03 -12.08
C GLY A 207 -4.39 10.59 -10.63
N GLU A 208 -5.47 10.01 -10.15
CA GLU A 208 -5.60 9.53 -8.78
C GLU A 208 -5.06 8.11 -8.62
N PRO A 209 -4.52 7.74 -7.44
CA PRO A 209 -4.06 6.39 -7.19
C PRO A 209 -5.18 5.36 -7.39
N ILE A 210 -4.80 4.18 -7.85
CA ILE A 210 -5.70 3.05 -8.03
C ILE A 210 -5.60 2.19 -6.80
N VAL A 211 -6.65 2.20 -5.98
CA VAL A 211 -6.73 1.41 -4.76
C VAL A 211 -7.42 0.08 -5.05
N GLY A 212 -6.80 -1.02 -4.63
CA GLY A 212 -7.25 -2.38 -4.89
C GLY A 212 -6.58 -3.01 -6.10
N ALA A 213 -6.75 -4.34 -6.23
CA ALA A 213 -6.06 -5.12 -7.24
C ALA A 213 -6.51 -4.74 -8.66
N ILE A 214 -5.55 -4.58 -9.58
CA ILE A 214 -5.80 -4.28 -11.01
C ILE A 214 -6.52 -5.41 -11.75
N THR A 215 -6.68 -6.57 -11.14
CA THR A 215 -7.54 -7.65 -11.64
C THR A 215 -9.04 -7.32 -11.50
N GLY A 216 -9.39 -6.34 -10.69
CA GLY A 216 -10.76 -5.81 -10.59
C GLY A 216 -11.11 -4.97 -11.83
N LYS A 217 -12.33 -5.14 -12.34
CA LYS A 217 -12.77 -4.48 -13.59
C LYS A 217 -12.60 -2.95 -13.54
N LYS A 218 -13.06 -2.32 -12.45
CA LYS A 218 -12.96 -0.85 -12.28
C LYS A 218 -11.51 -0.37 -12.20
N GLN A 219 -10.65 -1.11 -11.49
CA GLN A 219 -9.23 -0.79 -11.36
C GLN A 219 -8.49 -0.96 -12.69
N ALA A 220 -8.80 -2.03 -13.44
CA ALA A 220 -8.25 -2.25 -14.77
C ALA A 220 -8.65 -1.15 -15.75
N GLU A 221 -9.93 -0.77 -15.78
CA GLU A 221 -10.44 0.32 -16.63
C GLU A 221 -9.72 1.64 -16.29
N LYS A 222 -9.68 2.01 -15.00
CA LYS A 222 -8.98 3.22 -14.56
C LYS A 222 -7.49 3.21 -14.92
N LEU A 223 -6.82 2.07 -14.79
CA LEU A 223 -5.41 1.95 -15.17
C LEU A 223 -5.21 2.16 -16.68
N GLN A 224 -6.09 1.59 -17.51
CA GLN A 224 -6.03 1.76 -18.96
C GLN A 224 -6.29 3.21 -19.42
N GLU A 225 -7.03 3.99 -18.66
CA GLU A 225 -7.27 5.43 -18.95
C GLU A 225 -6.04 6.29 -18.63
N LEU A 226 -5.15 5.83 -17.75
CA LEU A 226 -4.00 6.59 -17.26
C LEU A 226 -2.67 6.26 -17.99
N ILE A 227 -2.61 5.17 -18.80
CA ILE A 227 -1.39 4.68 -19.45
C ILE A 227 -1.33 4.92 -20.95
#